data_3d9cb7f5799bcc1215a2f62553d9fb99
#
_entry.id   3d9cb7f5799bcc1215a2f62553d9fb99
#
_cell.length_a   1.000
_cell.length_b   1.000
_cell.length_c   1.000
_cell.angle_alpha   90.00
_cell.angle_beta   90.00
_cell.angle_gamma   90.00
#
_symmetry.space_group_name_H-M   'P 1'
#
loop_
_entity.id
_entity.type
_entity.pdbx_description
1 polymer ?
#
loop_
_entity_poly.entity_id
_entity_poly.type
_entity_poly.pdbx_seq_one_letter_code
_entity_poly.pdbx_strand_id
1 'polypeptide(L)'
;MSVFKRNGHDEAPPIDPAATKAINRLIEMPRAEFEQLVVDLYCALGHTARRTGGLGDRDFDIVIVAKTGQHWIVQCKQWRGAVGESVVREFYAAMLREHATQGAIITTARFTPKAAQLAQGKSIHLYDGPAFLQALQRIKGTLVLDTDEHG
;
A
#
# COMPACT_ATOMS: atom_id res chain seq x y z
N MET A 1 5.22 -12.76 8.14
CA MET A 1 3.90 -12.97 7.57
C MET A 1 3.26 -11.68 7.13
N SER A 2 2.60 -11.70 6.04
CA SER A 2 2.00 -10.51 5.47
C SER A 2 0.53 -10.41 5.83
N VAL A 3 0.06 -9.18 6.11
CA VAL A 3 -1.38 -8.93 6.21
C VAL A 3 -2.02 -8.96 4.83
N PHE A 4 -1.19 -8.97 3.80
CA PHE A 4 -1.60 -8.95 2.41
C PHE A 4 -1.42 -10.34 1.84
N LYS A 5 -2.46 -11.12 1.88
CA LYS A 5 -2.36 -12.49 1.43
C LYS A 5 -3.23 -12.66 0.22
N ARG A 6 -2.62 -12.52 -0.93
CA ARG A 6 -3.35 -12.63 -2.15
C ARG A 6 -2.53 -13.34 -3.20
N ASN A 7 -3.14 -14.35 -3.77
CA ASN A 7 -2.52 -15.09 -4.85
C ASN A 7 -2.72 -14.30 -6.14
N GLY A 8 -1.64 -14.00 -6.83
CA GLY A 8 -1.71 -13.21 -8.06
C GLY A 8 -2.41 -13.89 -9.22
N HIS A 9 -2.63 -15.19 -9.12
CA HIS A 9 -3.30 -15.94 -10.17
C HIS A 9 -4.80 -16.00 -10.01
N ASP A 10 -5.30 -15.67 -8.85
CA ASP A 10 -6.72 -15.78 -8.56
C ASP A 10 -7.46 -14.59 -9.10
N GLU A 11 -8.65 -14.86 -9.63
CA GLU A 11 -9.55 -13.78 -9.93
C GLU A 11 -9.92 -13.08 -8.64
N ALA A 12 -9.98 -11.76 -8.71
CA ALA A 12 -10.40 -11.00 -7.55
C ALA A 12 -11.81 -11.41 -7.18
N PRO A 13 -12.08 -11.73 -5.91
CA PRO A 13 -13.44 -12.04 -5.50
C PRO A 13 -14.34 -10.82 -5.71
N PRO A 14 -15.64 -11.04 -5.90
CA PRO A 14 -16.56 -9.91 -5.99
C PRO A 14 -16.44 -9.04 -4.75
N ILE A 15 -16.47 -7.74 -4.96
CA ILE A 15 -16.40 -6.78 -3.85
C ILE A 15 -17.84 -6.52 -3.41
N ASP A 16 -18.11 -6.71 -2.12
CA ASP A 16 -19.45 -6.45 -1.62
C ASP A 16 -19.74 -4.94 -1.61
N PRO A 17 -21.03 -4.54 -1.49
CA PRO A 17 -21.38 -3.11 -1.55
C PRO A 17 -20.72 -2.27 -0.46
N ALA A 18 -20.53 -2.81 0.74
CA ALA A 18 -19.89 -2.08 1.81
C ALA A 18 -18.41 -1.82 1.50
N ALA A 19 -17.72 -2.83 0.95
CA ALA A 19 -16.33 -2.68 0.56
C ALA A 19 -16.19 -1.68 -0.61
N THR A 20 -17.09 -1.73 -1.57
CA THR A 20 -17.10 -0.77 -2.69
C THR A 20 -17.23 0.65 -2.15
N LYS A 21 -18.14 0.87 -1.21
CA LYS A 21 -18.35 2.19 -0.63
C LYS A 21 -17.10 2.66 0.12
N ALA A 22 -16.46 1.77 0.87
CA ALA A 22 -15.24 2.10 1.59
C ALA A 22 -14.10 2.43 0.63
N ILE A 23 -13.95 1.68 -0.45
CA ILE A 23 -12.92 1.95 -1.45
C ILE A 23 -13.17 3.30 -2.12
N ASN A 24 -14.42 3.63 -2.43
CA ASN A 24 -14.76 4.93 -2.99
C ASN A 24 -14.36 6.06 -2.05
N ARG A 25 -14.55 5.89 -0.76
CA ARG A 25 -14.08 6.88 0.21
C ARG A 25 -12.56 7.03 0.19
N LEU A 26 -11.84 5.93 0.04
CA LEU A 26 -10.38 5.97 -0.07
C LEU A 26 -9.94 6.72 -1.33
N ILE A 27 -10.64 6.54 -2.43
CA ILE A 27 -10.33 7.24 -3.68
C ILE A 27 -10.55 8.74 -3.54
N GLU A 28 -11.62 9.12 -2.84
CA GLU A 28 -12.06 10.52 -2.78
C GLU A 28 -11.40 11.33 -1.68
N MET A 29 -10.74 10.68 -0.73
CA MET A 29 -10.11 11.43 0.34
C MET A 29 -8.90 12.20 -0.18
N PRO A 30 -8.52 13.29 0.49
CA PRO A 30 -7.31 14.03 0.12
C PRO A 30 -6.09 13.12 0.13
N ARG A 31 -5.18 13.38 -0.81
CA ARG A 31 -3.97 12.57 -0.96
C ARG A 31 -3.18 12.47 0.34
N ALA A 32 -3.04 13.59 1.05
CA ALA A 32 -2.31 13.59 2.31
C ALA A 32 -2.95 12.66 3.35
N GLU A 33 -4.27 12.58 3.38
CA GLU A 33 -4.96 11.68 4.29
C GLU A 33 -4.73 10.21 3.90
N PHE A 34 -4.77 9.94 2.61
CA PHE A 34 -4.51 8.58 2.13
C PHE A 34 -3.10 8.13 2.49
N GLU A 35 -2.13 8.99 2.24
CA GLU A 35 -0.74 8.69 2.58
C GLU A 35 -0.56 8.51 4.09
N GLN A 36 -1.29 9.31 4.88
CA GLN A 36 -1.21 9.16 6.33
C GLN A 36 -1.79 7.83 6.81
N LEU A 37 -2.84 7.34 6.16
CA LEU A 37 -3.36 5.99 6.46
C LEU A 37 -2.29 4.93 6.22
N VAL A 38 -1.54 5.07 5.15
CA VAL A 38 -0.46 4.12 4.83
C VAL A 38 0.65 4.21 5.89
N VAL A 39 1.03 5.43 6.27
CA VAL A 39 2.01 5.62 7.35
C VAL A 39 1.52 4.95 8.63
N ASP A 40 0.26 5.19 8.99
CA ASP A 40 -0.31 4.63 10.23
C ASP A 40 -0.31 3.11 10.19
N LEU A 41 -0.59 2.53 9.02
CA LEU A 41 -0.57 1.08 8.86
C LEU A 41 0.82 0.52 9.16
N TYR A 42 1.85 1.09 8.56
CA TYR A 42 3.20 0.59 8.77
C TYR A 42 3.69 0.85 10.19
N CYS A 43 3.32 1.97 10.77
CA CYS A 43 3.66 2.26 12.16
C CYS A 43 2.99 1.26 13.09
N ALA A 44 1.73 0.90 12.82
CA ALA A 44 1.03 -0.10 13.62
C ALA A 44 1.67 -1.48 13.51
N LEU A 45 2.36 -1.74 12.41
CA LEU A 45 3.10 -2.99 12.22
C LEU A 45 4.51 -2.97 12.85
N GLY A 46 4.88 -1.87 13.50
CA GLY A 46 6.13 -1.78 14.25
C GLY A 46 7.27 -1.10 13.51
N HIS A 47 7.01 -0.54 12.35
CA HIS A 47 8.04 0.16 11.57
C HIS A 47 7.96 1.66 11.81
N THR A 48 8.99 2.38 11.39
CA THR A 48 8.98 3.85 11.38
C THR A 48 8.70 4.28 9.95
N ALA A 49 7.68 5.10 9.75
CA ALA A 49 7.27 5.52 8.42
C ALA A 49 6.98 7.01 8.41
N ARG A 50 7.30 7.67 7.30
CA ARG A 50 6.97 9.07 7.11
C ARG A 50 6.70 9.37 5.64
N ARG A 51 5.92 10.41 5.41
CA ARG A 51 5.64 10.89 4.06
C ARG A 51 6.84 11.70 3.56
N THR A 52 7.07 11.66 2.24
CA THR A 52 8.17 12.40 1.63
C THR A 52 7.91 13.90 1.53
N GLY A 53 6.69 14.35 1.82
CA GLY A 53 6.34 15.76 1.79
C GLY A 53 5.92 16.27 0.44
N GLY A 54 5.72 15.39 -0.52
CA GLY A 54 5.23 15.80 -1.83
C GLY A 54 6.19 16.65 -2.62
N LEU A 55 7.48 16.50 -2.39
CA LEU A 55 8.49 17.28 -3.11
C LEU A 55 8.74 16.69 -4.48
N GLY A 56 7.96 17.17 -5.46
CA GLY A 56 8.29 17.03 -6.86
C GLY A 56 8.20 15.63 -7.43
N ASP A 57 9.23 15.24 -8.13
CA ASP A 57 9.22 14.14 -9.08
C ASP A 57 9.59 12.78 -8.50
N ARG A 58 9.34 12.58 -7.22
CA ARG A 58 9.69 11.30 -6.62
C ARG A 58 8.69 10.23 -7.03
N ASP A 59 9.21 9.06 -7.35
CA ASP A 59 8.40 7.91 -7.72
C ASP A 59 7.98 7.10 -6.50
N PHE A 60 7.95 7.73 -5.33
CA PHE A 60 7.49 7.13 -4.10
C PHE A 60 7.02 8.21 -3.14
N ASP A 61 6.14 7.85 -2.24
CA ASP A 61 5.44 8.79 -1.37
C ASP A 61 5.78 8.63 0.10
N ILE A 62 6.29 7.47 0.48
CA ILE A 62 6.54 7.14 1.89
C ILE A 62 7.88 6.41 1.98
N VAL A 63 8.63 6.78 3.00
CA VAL A 63 9.89 6.14 3.34
C VAL A 63 9.70 5.39 4.66
N ILE A 64 10.16 4.16 4.70
CA ILE A 64 10.04 3.32 5.88
C ILE A 64 11.42 2.87 6.32
N VAL A 65 11.69 3.00 7.62
CA VAL A 65 12.79 2.29 8.25
C VAL A 65 12.13 1.12 8.98
N ALA A 66 12.38 -0.08 8.46
CA ALA A 66 11.79 -1.27 9.03
C ALA A 66 12.35 -1.51 10.43
N LYS A 67 11.59 -2.24 11.26
CA LYS A 67 12.06 -2.55 12.60
C LYS A 67 13.37 -3.36 12.60
N THR A 68 13.70 -3.98 11.46
CA THR A 68 14.98 -4.66 11.27
C THR A 68 16.10 -3.71 10.85
N GLY A 69 15.81 -2.43 10.61
CA GLY A 69 16.77 -1.44 10.14
C GLY A 69 16.83 -1.28 8.63
N GLN A 70 16.11 -2.09 7.89
CA GLN A 70 16.10 -2.00 6.43
C GLN A 70 15.36 -0.77 5.94
N HIS A 71 15.72 -0.31 4.75
CA HIS A 71 15.12 0.84 4.12
C HIS A 71 14.10 0.36 3.08
N TRP A 72 12.85 0.81 3.20
CA TRP A 72 11.77 0.47 2.27
C TRP A 72 11.13 1.74 1.74
N ILE A 73 10.54 1.68 0.54
CA ILE A 73 9.77 2.79 0.00
C ILE A 73 8.39 2.30 -0.43
N VAL A 74 7.43 3.23 -0.44
CA VAL A 74 6.05 2.93 -0.81
C VAL A 74 5.54 4.00 -1.76
N GLN A 75 4.82 3.58 -2.79
CA GLN A 75 4.11 4.47 -3.68
C GLN A 75 2.61 4.27 -3.54
N CYS A 76 1.86 5.37 -3.54
CA CYS A 76 0.42 5.37 -3.40
C CYS A 76 -0.23 5.83 -4.70
N LYS A 77 -1.24 5.09 -5.16
CA LYS A 77 -1.98 5.40 -6.38
C LYS A 77 -3.47 5.35 -6.08
N GLN A 78 -4.07 6.50 -5.82
CA GLN A 78 -5.51 6.62 -5.57
C GLN A 78 -6.27 6.66 -6.90
N TRP A 79 -6.17 5.58 -7.66
CA TRP A 79 -6.73 5.50 -9.01
C TRP A 79 -8.01 4.67 -9.02
N ARG A 80 -8.82 4.88 -10.06
CA ARG A 80 -9.95 4.00 -10.38
C ARG A 80 -9.53 2.97 -11.43
N GLY A 81 -8.71 3.38 -12.38
CA GLY A 81 -8.23 2.49 -13.43
C GLY A 81 -7.07 1.63 -12.98
N ALA A 82 -6.87 0.51 -13.63
CA ALA A 82 -5.85 -0.46 -13.26
C ALA A 82 -4.43 0.13 -13.35
N VAL A 83 -3.59 -0.29 -12.43
CA VAL A 83 -2.16 0.10 -12.41
C VAL A 83 -1.40 -0.89 -13.26
N GLY A 84 -0.71 -0.38 -14.26
CA GLY A 84 -0.01 -1.21 -15.25
C GLY A 84 1.48 -1.38 -14.96
N GLU A 85 2.12 -2.09 -15.87
CA GLU A 85 3.52 -2.47 -15.69
C GLU A 85 4.49 -1.30 -15.69
N SER A 86 4.16 -0.18 -16.37
CA SER A 86 5.05 0.98 -16.39
C SER A 86 5.26 1.54 -15.00
N VAL A 87 4.21 1.54 -14.19
CA VAL A 87 4.32 2.00 -12.80
C VAL A 87 5.28 1.10 -12.01
N VAL A 88 5.18 -0.19 -12.22
CA VAL A 88 6.07 -1.14 -11.53
C VAL A 88 7.52 -0.93 -11.96
N ARG A 89 7.76 -0.73 -13.26
CA ARG A 89 9.12 -0.49 -13.77
C ARG A 89 9.72 0.77 -13.17
N GLU A 90 8.97 1.85 -13.16
CA GLU A 90 9.43 3.12 -12.61
C GLU A 90 9.70 3.02 -11.11
N PHE A 91 8.82 2.30 -10.43
CA PHE A 91 8.99 2.10 -8.99
C PHE A 91 10.22 1.26 -8.67
N TYR A 92 10.47 0.22 -9.47
CA TYR A 92 11.66 -0.61 -9.26
C TYR A 92 12.93 0.21 -9.47
N ALA A 93 12.95 1.08 -10.48
CA ALA A 93 14.08 1.98 -10.69
C ALA A 93 14.30 2.88 -9.46
N ALA A 94 13.21 3.37 -8.86
CA ALA A 94 13.31 4.17 -7.66
C ALA A 94 13.89 3.35 -6.50
N MET A 95 13.49 2.10 -6.35
CA MET A 95 14.04 1.22 -5.32
C MET A 95 15.55 1.09 -5.44
N LEU A 96 16.03 0.87 -6.67
CA LEU A 96 17.47 0.75 -6.91
C LEU A 96 18.20 2.05 -6.60
N ARG A 97 17.63 3.16 -7.00
CA ARG A 97 18.21 4.48 -6.78
C ARG A 97 18.30 4.83 -5.30
N GLU A 98 17.28 4.44 -4.53
CA GLU A 98 17.19 4.73 -3.11
C GLU A 98 17.79 3.64 -2.22
N HIS A 99 18.33 2.59 -2.82
CA HIS A 99 18.88 1.44 -2.09
C HIS A 99 17.83 0.80 -1.16
N ALA A 100 16.57 0.78 -1.61
CA ALA A 100 15.51 0.16 -0.83
C ALA A 100 15.58 -1.36 -1.01
N THR A 101 15.49 -2.09 0.08
CA THR A 101 15.52 -3.55 0.05
C THR A 101 14.17 -4.16 -0.25
N GLN A 102 13.10 -3.42 0.04
CA GLN A 102 11.74 -3.81 -0.29
C GLN A 102 10.94 -2.57 -0.65
N GLY A 103 9.86 -2.79 -1.38
CA GLY A 103 8.95 -1.71 -1.71
C GLY A 103 7.52 -2.21 -1.81
N ALA A 104 6.60 -1.28 -1.78
CA ALA A 104 5.19 -1.58 -1.95
C ALA A 104 4.53 -0.52 -2.82
N ILE A 105 3.61 -0.98 -3.66
CA ILE A 105 2.73 -0.08 -4.41
C ILE A 105 1.33 -0.36 -3.88
N ILE A 106 0.70 0.66 -3.33
CA ILE A 106 -0.64 0.57 -2.76
C ILE A 106 -1.58 1.37 -3.63
N THR A 107 -2.62 0.75 -4.11
CA THR A 107 -3.61 1.43 -4.95
C THR A 107 -5.02 1.16 -4.45
N THR A 108 -5.92 2.06 -4.79
CA THR A 108 -7.35 1.85 -4.58
C THR A 108 -7.98 1.07 -5.74
N ALA A 109 -7.23 0.87 -6.81
CA ALA A 109 -7.68 0.16 -8.01
C ALA A 109 -7.20 -1.30 -7.97
N ARG A 110 -6.88 -1.82 -9.11
CA ARG A 110 -6.32 -3.17 -9.28
C ARG A 110 -5.07 -3.08 -10.13
N PHE A 111 -4.30 -4.14 -10.12
CA PHE A 111 -3.10 -4.23 -10.96
C PHE A 111 -3.40 -5.08 -12.19
N THR A 112 -2.78 -4.73 -13.31
CA THR A 112 -2.87 -5.59 -14.49
C THR A 112 -2.07 -6.87 -14.25
N PRO A 113 -2.39 -7.95 -14.96
CA PRO A 113 -1.60 -9.19 -14.85
C PRO A 113 -0.13 -8.98 -15.18
N LYS A 114 0.19 -8.11 -16.14
CA LYS A 114 1.58 -7.81 -16.48
C LYS A 114 2.29 -7.09 -15.34
N ALA A 115 1.61 -6.18 -14.66
CA ALA A 115 2.18 -5.50 -13.50
C ALA A 115 2.50 -6.50 -12.40
N ALA A 116 1.57 -7.39 -12.08
CA ALA A 116 1.78 -8.41 -11.06
C ALA A 116 2.95 -9.32 -11.42
N GLN A 117 3.03 -9.71 -12.69
CA GLN A 117 4.09 -10.56 -13.19
C GLN A 117 5.46 -9.89 -13.08
N LEU A 118 5.52 -8.62 -13.46
CA LEU A 118 6.77 -7.85 -13.41
C LEU A 118 7.28 -7.66 -12.00
N ALA A 119 6.38 -7.52 -11.04
CA ALA A 119 6.77 -7.31 -9.64
C ALA A 119 7.37 -8.56 -8.99
N GLN A 120 7.10 -9.73 -9.53
CA GLN A 120 7.59 -10.98 -8.96
C GLN A 120 9.12 -11.00 -8.96
N GLY A 121 9.70 -11.45 -7.85
CA GLY A 121 11.13 -11.59 -7.73
C GLY A 121 11.90 -10.30 -7.49
N LYS A 122 11.19 -9.16 -7.35
CA LYS A 122 11.84 -7.85 -7.18
C LYS A 122 11.67 -7.27 -5.78
N SER A 123 11.12 -8.04 -4.86
CA SER A 123 10.81 -7.57 -3.50
C SER A 123 9.83 -6.40 -3.52
N ILE A 124 8.93 -6.38 -4.50
CA ILE A 124 7.86 -5.40 -4.60
C ILE A 124 6.56 -6.07 -4.23
N HIS A 125 5.86 -5.47 -3.27
CA HIS A 125 4.57 -5.96 -2.81
C HIS A 125 3.47 -5.09 -3.39
N LEU A 126 2.47 -5.70 -4.01
CA LEU A 126 1.37 -4.99 -4.64
C LEU A 126 0.11 -5.18 -3.81
N TYR A 127 -0.49 -4.07 -3.39
CA TYR A 127 -1.70 -4.09 -2.58
C TYR A 127 -2.78 -3.29 -3.30
N ASP A 128 -3.76 -4.01 -3.85
CA ASP A 128 -4.89 -3.37 -4.52
C ASP A 128 -5.90 -2.84 -3.49
N GLY A 129 -6.98 -2.24 -3.98
CA GLY A 129 -7.98 -1.63 -3.11
C GLY A 129 -8.52 -2.59 -2.06
N PRO A 130 -9.02 -3.77 -2.46
CA PRO A 130 -9.52 -4.73 -1.46
C PRO A 130 -8.45 -5.19 -0.46
N ALA A 131 -7.22 -5.42 -0.91
CA ALA A 131 -6.15 -5.85 -0.03
C ALA A 131 -5.78 -4.76 0.97
N PHE A 132 -5.70 -3.52 0.50
CA PHE A 132 -5.40 -2.39 1.38
C PHE A 132 -6.51 -2.18 2.40
N LEU A 133 -7.77 -2.22 1.95
CA LEU A 133 -8.91 -2.08 2.85
C LEU A 133 -8.89 -3.16 3.93
N GLN A 134 -8.61 -4.39 3.54
CA GLN A 134 -8.54 -5.51 4.49
C GLN A 134 -7.44 -5.29 5.52
N ALA A 135 -6.28 -4.81 5.08
CA ALA A 135 -5.18 -4.52 5.99
C ALA A 135 -5.55 -3.42 6.99
N LEU A 136 -6.20 -2.35 6.50
CA LEU A 136 -6.66 -1.28 7.37
C LEU A 136 -7.66 -1.78 8.40
N GLN A 137 -8.58 -2.64 8.00
CA GLN A 137 -9.59 -3.18 8.90
C GLN A 137 -8.97 -4.04 9.99
N ARG A 138 -7.96 -4.83 9.65
CA ARG A 138 -7.26 -5.65 10.63
C ARG A 138 -6.55 -4.80 11.67
N ILE A 139 -5.83 -3.78 11.22
CA ILE A 139 -5.11 -2.89 12.12
C ILE A 139 -6.09 -2.08 12.97
N LYS A 140 -7.15 -1.57 12.36
CA LYS A 140 -8.16 -0.80 13.06
C LYS A 140 -8.85 -1.64 14.13
N GLY A 141 -9.15 -2.91 13.81
CA GLY A 141 -9.71 -3.83 14.78
C GLY A 141 -8.80 -4.01 15.98
N THR A 142 -7.51 -4.19 15.74
CA THR A 142 -6.52 -4.30 16.80
C THR A 142 -6.46 -3.03 17.64
N LEU A 143 -6.41 -1.88 16.98
CA LEU A 143 -6.36 -0.59 17.67
C LEU A 143 -7.62 -0.33 18.49
N VAL A 144 -8.78 -0.73 17.97
CA VAL A 144 -10.02 -0.58 18.72
C VAL A 144 -9.98 -1.42 19.99
N LEU A 145 -9.46 -2.63 19.91
CA LEU A 145 -9.30 -3.45 21.10
C LEU A 145 -8.38 -2.82 22.12
N ASP A 146 -7.29 -2.20 21.64
CA ASP A 146 -6.33 -1.55 22.54
C ASP A 146 -6.88 -0.30 23.19
N THR A 147 -7.85 0.35 22.57
CA THR A 147 -8.43 1.60 23.06
C THR A 147 -9.86 1.45 23.57
N ASP A 148 -10.34 0.23 23.62
CA ASP A 148 -11.74 -0.04 23.96
C ASP A 148 -12.13 0.49 25.33
N GLU A 149 -11.22 0.42 26.28
CA GLU A 149 -11.46 0.93 27.63
C GLU A 149 -11.59 2.45 27.68
N HIS A 150 -11.24 3.12 26.63
CA HIS A 150 -11.37 4.58 26.55
C HIS A 150 -12.75 5.02 26.06
N GLY A 151 -13.54 4.08 25.76
CA GLY A 151 -14.91 4.34 25.42
C GLY A 151 -15.27 4.59 24.09
#